data_616d2d3c50f7fd1bc1c97d1af7ce4f0a
#
_entry.id   616d2d3c50f7fd1bc1c97d1af7ce4f0a
#
_cell.length_a   1.000
_cell.length_b   1.000
_cell.length_c   1.000
_cell.angle_alpha   90.00
_cell.angle_beta   90.00
_cell.angle_gamma   90.00
#
_symmetry.space_group_name_H-M   'P 1'
#
loop_
_entity.id
_entity.type
_entity.pdbx_description
1 polymer ?
#
loop_
_entity_poly.entity_id
_entity_poly.type
_entity_poly.pdbx_seq_one_letter_code
_entity_poly.pdbx_strand_id
1 'polypeptide(L)'
;RIAPKGFKPDVPSLDLKSVDGSLNALKSPNPAVRYLGFQALKNFGDSALLKVEELLQDKNSYLAARAIWLLPHLGENGKKKTVTLLRSKNRDQRLVAYRSLRRTGENMVTHARALSKDTDAGIRRDVAISLRFLSFDQSKDAFLEIAKQFDGQDKNYVEAIGLGAHGKESQVWEHLKNKLGFQKSPMWTNAFARITWRLGTNKAIPYLKERVQNTEFSIEQRKFAIESIAFINHPDAPDALLELGNTIQEEELNDVIVEWMVRQGLTDWG
;
A
#
# COMPACT_ATOMS: atom_id res chain seq x y z
N ARG A 1 -33.62 -11.70 13.19
CA ARG A 1 -33.31 -10.96 14.43
C ARG A 1 -34.14 -11.58 15.56
N ILE A 2 -33.51 -11.87 16.69
CA ILE A 2 -34.17 -12.33 17.91
C ILE A 2 -34.46 -11.05 18.74
N ALA A 3 -35.70 -10.81 19.09
CA ALA A 3 -36.11 -9.69 19.91
C ALA A 3 -37.03 -10.19 21.03
N PRO A 4 -37.09 -9.52 22.20
CA PRO A 4 -38.01 -9.88 23.28
C PRO A 4 -39.47 -9.86 22.80
N LYS A 5 -40.30 -10.72 23.41
CA LYS A 5 -41.74 -10.75 23.12
C LYS A 5 -42.33 -9.35 23.37
N GLY A 6 -43.00 -8.80 22.37
CA GLY A 6 -43.62 -7.46 22.45
C GLY A 6 -42.74 -6.30 22.00
N PHE A 7 -41.49 -6.55 21.62
CA PHE A 7 -40.62 -5.52 21.05
C PHE A 7 -41.20 -5.02 19.71
N LYS A 8 -41.55 -3.75 19.67
CA LYS A 8 -41.90 -3.05 18.42
C LYS A 8 -40.70 -2.24 18.00
N PRO A 9 -40.08 -2.53 16.82
CA PRO A 9 -38.98 -1.71 16.33
C PRO A 9 -39.51 -0.30 16.04
N ASP A 10 -38.83 0.70 16.57
CA ASP A 10 -38.99 2.07 16.09
C ASP A 10 -38.35 2.14 14.69
N VAL A 11 -39.20 2.31 13.69
CA VAL A 11 -38.73 2.50 12.29
C VAL A 11 -38.66 4.00 12.06
N PRO A 12 -37.47 4.59 12.05
CA PRO A 12 -37.34 6.02 11.84
C PRO A 12 -37.94 6.43 10.51
N SER A 13 -38.72 7.49 10.49
CA SER A 13 -39.18 8.12 9.24
C SER A 13 -37.97 8.64 8.49
N LEU A 14 -37.78 8.16 7.25
CA LEU A 14 -36.67 8.58 6.38
C LEU A 14 -37.18 9.66 5.43
N ASP A 15 -36.70 10.89 5.62
CA ASP A 15 -36.85 11.94 4.63
C ASP A 15 -35.60 11.96 3.70
N LEU A 16 -35.75 11.38 2.51
CA LEU A 16 -34.72 11.38 1.47
C LEU A 16 -34.96 12.43 0.38
N LYS A 17 -36.02 13.26 0.56
CA LYS A 17 -36.37 14.31 -0.40
C LYS A 17 -35.79 15.67 -0.02
N SER A 18 -35.16 15.78 1.15
CA SER A 18 -34.42 16.97 1.59
C SER A 18 -32.96 16.65 1.88
N VAL A 19 -32.09 17.67 1.78
CA VAL A 19 -30.66 17.53 2.14
C VAL A 19 -30.51 17.19 3.62
N ASP A 20 -31.25 17.86 4.51
CA ASP A 20 -31.16 17.65 5.95
C ASP A 20 -31.65 16.25 6.36
N GLY A 21 -32.74 15.77 5.79
CA GLY A 21 -33.22 14.41 6.03
C GLY A 21 -32.25 13.35 5.51
N SER A 22 -31.66 13.57 4.34
CA SER A 22 -30.63 12.69 3.77
C SER A 22 -29.34 12.69 4.59
N LEU A 23 -28.94 13.83 5.18
CA LEU A 23 -27.83 13.91 6.14
C LEU A 23 -28.12 13.12 7.42
N ASN A 24 -29.34 13.20 7.94
CA ASN A 24 -29.74 12.40 9.10
C ASN A 24 -29.66 10.90 8.78
N ALA A 25 -30.09 10.49 7.59
CA ALA A 25 -29.93 9.13 7.11
C ALA A 25 -28.44 8.72 7.01
N LEU A 26 -27.56 9.60 6.50
CA LEU A 26 -26.11 9.35 6.43
C LEU A 26 -25.48 9.17 7.82
N LYS A 27 -25.99 9.85 8.85
CA LYS A 27 -25.52 9.72 10.25
C LYS A 27 -25.97 8.42 10.91
N SER A 28 -26.98 7.72 10.39
CA SER A 28 -27.58 6.53 10.99
C SER A 28 -26.54 5.44 11.32
N PRO A 29 -26.67 4.72 12.45
CA PRO A 29 -25.87 3.54 12.75
C PRO A 29 -26.18 2.35 11.82
N ASN A 30 -27.35 2.34 11.16
CA ASN A 30 -27.75 1.28 10.23
C ASN A 30 -27.08 1.45 8.86
N PRO A 31 -26.30 0.46 8.37
CA PRO A 31 -25.61 0.57 7.08
C PRO A 31 -26.54 0.80 5.87
N ALA A 32 -27.72 0.15 5.86
CA ALA A 32 -28.67 0.32 4.76
C ALA A 32 -29.23 1.74 4.72
N VAL A 33 -29.59 2.30 5.88
CA VAL A 33 -30.05 3.69 5.98
C VAL A 33 -28.98 4.68 5.56
N ARG A 34 -27.72 4.45 6.00
CA ARG A 34 -26.56 5.27 5.53
C ARG A 34 -26.38 5.25 4.02
N TYR A 35 -26.53 4.07 3.42
CA TYR A 35 -26.43 3.92 1.97
C TYR A 35 -27.50 4.75 1.25
N LEU A 36 -28.74 4.70 1.73
CA LEU A 36 -29.83 5.51 1.16
C LEU A 36 -29.54 7.01 1.30
N GLY A 37 -29.09 7.46 2.46
CA GLY A 37 -28.68 8.85 2.69
C GLY A 37 -27.53 9.28 1.77
N PHE A 38 -26.52 8.41 1.59
CA PHE A 38 -25.41 8.66 0.67
C PHE A 38 -25.90 8.83 -0.79
N GLN A 39 -26.76 7.94 -1.27
CA GLN A 39 -27.28 8.01 -2.63
C GLN A 39 -28.15 9.26 -2.85
N ALA A 40 -29.00 9.60 -1.87
CA ALA A 40 -29.82 10.79 -1.94
C ALA A 40 -28.96 12.07 -2.00
N LEU A 41 -27.95 12.20 -1.12
CA LEU A 41 -27.03 13.34 -1.12
C LEU A 41 -26.22 13.44 -2.40
N LYS A 42 -25.77 12.31 -2.94
CA LYS A 42 -25.11 12.27 -4.26
C LYS A 42 -26.00 12.85 -5.37
N ASN A 43 -27.30 12.55 -5.35
CA ASN A 43 -28.26 13.08 -6.34
C ASN A 43 -28.51 14.58 -6.15
N PHE A 44 -28.41 15.12 -4.94
CA PHE A 44 -28.46 16.56 -4.68
C PHE A 44 -27.23 17.31 -5.25
N GLY A 45 -26.09 16.61 -5.41
CA GLY A 45 -24.88 17.20 -5.96
C GLY A 45 -24.39 18.42 -5.18
N ASP A 46 -23.99 19.47 -5.90
CA ASP A 46 -23.44 20.70 -5.29
C ASP A 46 -24.40 21.37 -4.28
N SER A 47 -25.72 21.18 -4.38
CA SER A 47 -26.66 21.75 -3.42
C SER A 47 -26.53 21.18 -2.00
N ALA A 48 -25.96 19.97 -1.86
CA ALA A 48 -25.69 19.35 -0.57
C ALA A 48 -24.29 19.73 0.00
N LEU A 49 -23.44 20.35 -0.79
CA LEU A 49 -22.00 20.51 -0.47
C LEU A 49 -21.78 21.21 0.86
N LEU A 50 -22.36 22.37 1.09
CA LEU A 50 -22.17 23.15 2.32
C LEU A 50 -22.54 22.35 3.56
N LYS A 51 -23.66 21.65 3.52
CA LYS A 51 -24.13 20.80 4.63
C LYS A 51 -23.25 19.59 4.89
N VAL A 52 -22.69 19.00 3.84
CA VAL A 52 -21.74 17.89 3.96
C VAL A 52 -20.40 18.39 4.48
N GLU A 53 -19.96 19.59 4.11
CA GLU A 53 -18.74 20.20 4.66
C GLU A 53 -18.81 20.47 6.16
N GLU A 54 -19.97 20.81 6.69
CA GLU A 54 -20.18 20.98 8.14
C GLU A 54 -19.81 19.69 8.92
N LEU A 55 -20.06 18.50 8.34
CA LEU A 55 -19.72 17.22 8.97
C LEU A 55 -18.20 16.97 9.06
N LEU A 56 -17.36 17.68 8.31
CA LEU A 56 -15.91 17.55 8.42
C LEU A 56 -15.38 17.97 9.79
N GLN A 57 -16.14 18.81 10.49
CA GLN A 57 -15.81 19.31 11.83
C GLN A 57 -16.55 18.54 12.94
N ASP A 58 -17.30 17.49 12.61
CA ASP A 58 -18.00 16.69 13.59
C ASP A 58 -17.01 16.01 14.56
N LYS A 59 -17.34 16.04 15.86
CA LYS A 59 -16.52 15.38 16.90
C LYS A 59 -16.41 13.88 16.70
N ASN A 60 -17.40 13.28 16.05
CA ASN A 60 -17.38 11.88 15.67
C ASN A 60 -16.60 11.72 14.34
N SER A 61 -15.36 11.21 14.43
CA SER A 61 -14.49 11.00 13.27
C SER A 61 -15.10 10.11 12.18
N TYR A 62 -16.01 9.20 12.54
CA TYR A 62 -16.73 8.38 11.55
C TYR A 62 -17.70 9.21 10.70
N LEU A 63 -18.32 10.26 11.26
CA LEU A 63 -19.20 11.16 10.50
C LEU A 63 -18.36 12.04 9.55
N ALA A 64 -17.26 12.58 10.05
CA ALA A 64 -16.30 13.30 9.22
C ALA A 64 -15.77 12.44 8.05
N ALA A 65 -15.43 11.17 8.32
CA ALA A 65 -15.00 10.24 7.28
C ALA A 65 -16.10 9.97 6.23
N ARG A 66 -17.38 9.82 6.66
CA ARG A 66 -18.51 9.65 5.73
C ARG A 66 -18.68 10.86 4.81
N ALA A 67 -18.52 12.07 5.36
CA ALA A 67 -18.52 13.30 4.56
C ALA A 67 -17.42 13.28 3.50
N ILE A 68 -16.19 12.94 3.87
CA ILE A 68 -15.07 12.88 2.94
C ILE A 68 -15.31 11.85 1.82
N TRP A 69 -15.89 10.70 2.13
CA TRP A 69 -16.26 9.70 1.12
C TRP A 69 -17.32 10.22 0.12
N LEU A 70 -18.21 11.10 0.59
CA LEU A 70 -19.29 11.64 -0.23
C LEU A 70 -18.84 12.83 -1.10
N LEU A 71 -17.95 13.68 -0.59
CA LEU A 71 -17.52 14.92 -1.25
C LEU A 71 -17.21 14.80 -2.74
N PRO A 72 -16.38 13.83 -3.22
CA PRO A 72 -16.04 13.78 -4.65
C PRO A 72 -17.22 13.38 -5.56
N HIS A 73 -18.35 12.98 -4.96
CA HIS A 73 -19.58 12.68 -5.68
C HIS A 73 -20.57 13.87 -5.77
N LEU A 74 -20.22 15.01 -5.14
CA LEU A 74 -21.08 16.21 -5.09
C LEU A 74 -20.74 17.24 -6.19
N GLY A 75 -20.14 16.81 -7.29
CA GLY A 75 -19.73 17.70 -8.39
C GLY A 75 -18.29 18.18 -8.28
N GLU A 76 -17.91 19.12 -9.14
CA GLU A 76 -16.52 19.60 -9.23
C GLU A 76 -16.05 20.34 -7.99
N ASN A 77 -16.93 21.04 -7.28
CA ASN A 77 -16.58 21.72 -6.04
C ASN A 77 -16.30 20.72 -4.91
N GLY A 78 -17.08 19.65 -4.81
CA GLY A 78 -16.83 18.56 -3.87
C GLY A 78 -15.52 17.83 -4.14
N LYS A 79 -15.17 17.59 -5.41
CA LYS A 79 -13.86 17.06 -5.80
C LYS A 79 -12.72 17.98 -5.39
N LYS A 80 -12.79 19.26 -5.73
CA LYS A 80 -11.80 20.28 -5.32
C LYS A 80 -11.62 20.29 -3.80
N LYS A 81 -12.71 20.26 -3.05
CA LYS A 81 -12.66 20.18 -1.59
C LYS A 81 -11.94 18.92 -1.12
N THR A 82 -12.23 17.77 -1.70
CA THR A 82 -11.55 16.51 -1.36
C THR A 82 -10.04 16.60 -1.63
N VAL A 83 -9.64 17.21 -2.74
CA VAL A 83 -8.21 17.43 -3.06
C VAL A 83 -7.54 18.33 -2.03
N THR A 84 -8.21 19.37 -1.51
CA THR A 84 -7.63 20.21 -0.44
C THR A 84 -7.37 19.42 0.83
N LEU A 85 -8.19 18.41 1.14
CA LEU A 85 -8.03 17.55 2.32
C LEU A 85 -6.79 16.64 2.25
N LEU A 86 -6.20 16.43 1.08
CA LEU A 86 -4.89 15.76 0.98
C LEU A 86 -3.75 16.50 1.68
N ARG A 87 -3.96 17.78 2.01
CA ARG A 87 -3.02 18.63 2.74
C ARG A 87 -3.48 18.95 4.17
N SER A 88 -4.52 18.27 4.66
CA SER A 88 -5.02 18.48 6.01
C SER A 88 -3.95 18.16 7.06
N LYS A 89 -3.94 18.91 8.16
CA LYS A 89 -3.13 18.57 9.35
C LYS A 89 -3.58 17.27 9.98
N ASN A 90 -4.86 16.90 9.82
CA ASN A 90 -5.40 15.64 10.31
C ASN A 90 -5.03 14.50 9.38
N ARG A 91 -4.28 13.54 9.88
CA ARG A 91 -3.80 12.35 9.19
C ARG A 91 -4.97 11.54 8.59
N ASP A 92 -6.06 11.34 9.35
CA ASP A 92 -7.18 10.52 8.90
C ASP A 92 -7.95 11.18 7.76
N GLN A 93 -8.07 12.51 7.78
CA GLN A 93 -8.65 13.25 6.66
C GLN A 93 -7.81 13.07 5.38
N ARG A 94 -6.47 13.16 5.46
CA ARG A 94 -5.60 12.92 4.30
C ARG A 94 -5.78 11.51 3.73
N LEU A 95 -5.78 10.51 4.60
CA LEU A 95 -5.93 9.10 4.21
C LEU A 95 -7.29 8.84 3.55
N VAL A 96 -8.38 9.28 4.19
CA VAL A 96 -9.74 9.04 3.68
C VAL A 96 -9.97 9.81 2.38
N ALA A 97 -9.47 11.05 2.27
CA ALA A 97 -9.54 11.84 1.04
C ALA A 97 -8.81 11.13 -0.13
N TYR A 98 -7.60 10.61 0.11
CA TYR A 98 -6.86 9.84 -0.88
C TYR A 98 -7.64 8.61 -1.37
N ARG A 99 -8.18 7.83 -0.43
CA ARG A 99 -8.98 6.64 -0.75
C ARG A 99 -10.25 6.98 -1.51
N SER A 100 -10.89 8.08 -1.15
CA SER A 100 -12.12 8.57 -1.79
C SER A 100 -11.85 8.98 -3.24
N LEU A 101 -10.81 9.79 -3.51
CA LEU A 101 -10.41 10.19 -4.84
C LEU A 101 -10.01 8.99 -5.71
N ARG A 102 -9.27 8.01 -5.14
CA ARG A 102 -8.93 6.77 -5.84
C ARG A 102 -10.18 6.02 -6.32
N ARG A 103 -11.23 6.03 -5.52
CA ARG A 103 -12.49 5.34 -5.84
C ARG A 103 -13.27 6.00 -6.97
N THR A 104 -13.10 7.29 -7.16
CA THR A 104 -13.77 8.07 -8.22
C THR A 104 -12.96 8.18 -9.50
N GLY A 105 -11.76 7.60 -9.54
CA GLY A 105 -10.92 7.58 -10.75
C GLY A 105 -10.23 8.91 -11.05
N GLU A 106 -10.11 9.80 -10.07
CA GLU A 106 -9.40 11.08 -10.22
C GLU A 106 -7.90 10.87 -10.42
N ASN A 107 -7.22 11.90 -10.90
CA ASN A 107 -5.80 11.91 -11.29
C ASN A 107 -4.88 11.31 -10.21
N MET A 108 -4.81 9.98 -10.17
CA MET A 108 -4.10 9.23 -9.13
C MET A 108 -2.60 9.41 -9.19
N VAL A 109 -2.02 9.65 -10.37
CA VAL A 109 -0.58 9.89 -10.52
C VAL A 109 -0.15 11.09 -9.69
N THR A 110 -0.87 12.22 -9.82
CA THR A 110 -0.56 13.46 -9.08
C THR A 110 -0.75 13.27 -7.57
N HIS A 111 -1.84 12.63 -7.16
CA HIS A 111 -2.15 12.43 -5.75
C HIS A 111 -1.19 11.42 -5.10
N ALA A 112 -0.85 10.32 -5.78
CA ALA A 112 0.12 9.36 -5.32
C ALA A 112 1.52 10.00 -5.16
N ARG A 113 1.96 10.80 -6.15
CA ARG A 113 3.23 11.53 -6.07
C ARG A 113 3.27 12.50 -4.88
N ALA A 114 2.18 13.19 -4.59
CA ALA A 114 2.12 14.10 -3.45
C ALA A 114 2.21 13.34 -2.11
N LEU A 115 1.42 12.28 -1.94
CA LEU A 115 1.32 11.55 -0.68
C LEU A 115 2.38 10.43 -0.50
N SER A 116 3.17 10.12 -1.52
CA SER A 116 4.35 9.26 -1.35
C SER A 116 5.40 9.88 -0.43
N LYS A 117 5.32 11.20 -0.21
CA LYS A 117 6.17 11.99 0.71
C LYS A 117 5.50 12.28 2.06
N ASP A 118 4.32 11.73 2.33
CA ASP A 118 3.61 11.99 3.59
C ASP A 118 4.46 11.57 4.80
N THR A 119 4.38 12.31 5.88
CA THR A 119 5.08 12.01 7.13
C THR A 119 4.56 10.72 7.79
N ASP A 120 3.30 10.35 7.55
CA ASP A 120 2.68 9.15 8.10
C ASP A 120 2.98 7.92 7.24
N ALA A 121 3.62 6.91 7.84
CA ALA A 121 3.97 5.66 7.17
C ALA A 121 2.74 4.89 6.67
N GLY A 122 1.60 4.97 7.38
CA GLY A 122 0.36 4.32 6.98
C GLY A 122 -0.23 4.92 5.70
N ILE A 123 -0.11 6.25 5.51
CA ILE A 123 -0.50 6.90 4.25
C ILE A 123 0.43 6.46 3.12
N ARG A 124 1.76 6.46 3.33
CA ARG A 124 2.70 5.99 2.32
C ARG A 124 2.46 4.53 1.92
N ARG A 125 2.10 3.64 2.88
CA ARG A 125 1.69 2.26 2.58
C ARG A 125 0.45 2.18 1.70
N ASP A 126 -0.57 2.98 1.99
CA ASP A 126 -1.80 3.02 1.18
C ASP A 126 -1.52 3.52 -0.25
N VAL A 127 -0.64 4.52 -0.37
CA VAL A 127 -0.13 4.98 -1.66
C VAL A 127 0.60 3.84 -2.37
N ALA A 128 1.57 3.18 -1.72
CA ALA A 128 2.35 2.09 -2.30
C ALA A 128 1.45 1.01 -2.92
N ILE A 129 0.46 0.52 -2.17
CA ILE A 129 -0.50 -0.49 -2.67
C ILE A 129 -1.24 0.02 -3.91
N SER A 130 -1.62 1.28 -3.94
CA SER A 130 -2.37 1.87 -5.07
C SER A 130 -1.56 2.00 -6.34
N LEU A 131 -0.21 2.04 -6.25
CA LEU A 131 0.67 2.11 -7.40
C LEU A 131 0.55 0.87 -8.31
N ARG A 132 -0.03 -0.23 -7.82
CA ARG A 132 -0.33 -1.42 -8.63
C ARG A 132 -1.13 -1.10 -9.89
N PHE A 133 -2.01 -0.12 -9.82
CA PHE A 133 -2.92 0.26 -10.91
C PHE A 133 -2.33 1.32 -11.87
N LEU A 134 -1.09 1.74 -11.65
CA LEU A 134 -0.36 2.68 -12.48
C LEU A 134 0.74 1.96 -13.25
N SER A 135 1.06 2.46 -14.45
CA SER A 135 2.23 1.97 -15.18
C SER A 135 3.53 2.28 -14.41
N PHE A 136 4.64 1.63 -14.80
CA PHE A 136 5.94 1.92 -14.21
C PHE A 136 6.29 3.42 -14.34
N ASP A 137 6.15 3.99 -15.54
CA ASP A 137 6.49 5.39 -15.78
C ASP A 137 5.66 6.38 -14.95
N GLN A 138 4.40 6.05 -14.68
CA GLN A 138 3.53 6.85 -13.83
C GLN A 138 3.86 6.73 -12.34
N SER A 139 4.46 5.62 -11.90
CA SER A 139 4.63 5.27 -10.49
C SER A 139 6.08 5.32 -9.99
N LYS A 140 7.09 5.33 -10.88
CA LYS A 140 8.51 5.22 -10.51
C LYS A 140 9.00 6.25 -9.51
N ASP A 141 8.57 7.52 -9.65
CA ASP A 141 8.96 8.59 -8.71
C ASP A 141 8.33 8.39 -7.32
N ALA A 142 7.07 7.92 -7.28
CA ALA A 142 6.40 7.62 -6.02
C ALA A 142 7.07 6.43 -5.29
N PHE A 143 7.46 5.38 -6.02
CA PHE A 143 8.24 4.27 -5.44
C PHE A 143 9.57 4.74 -4.86
N LEU A 144 10.27 5.65 -5.54
CA LEU A 144 11.52 6.19 -5.04
C LEU A 144 11.34 6.93 -3.72
N GLU A 145 10.33 7.81 -3.63
CA GLU A 145 10.06 8.57 -2.41
C GLU A 145 9.61 7.66 -1.25
N ILE A 146 8.82 6.63 -1.53
CA ILE A 146 8.40 5.63 -0.55
C ILE A 146 9.59 4.81 -0.05
N ALA A 147 10.47 4.35 -0.97
CA ALA A 147 11.63 3.55 -0.62
C ALA A 147 12.64 4.32 0.22
N LYS A 148 12.86 5.62 -0.05
CA LYS A 148 13.74 6.49 0.76
C LYS A 148 13.32 6.60 2.23
N GLN A 149 12.04 6.41 2.52
CA GLN A 149 11.46 6.58 3.86
C GLN A 149 11.19 5.25 4.55
N PHE A 150 11.58 4.13 3.94
CA PHE A 150 11.48 2.82 4.56
C PHE A 150 12.63 2.62 5.56
N ASP A 151 12.28 2.32 6.80
CA ASP A 151 13.23 2.12 7.91
C ASP A 151 13.90 0.73 7.91
N GLY A 152 13.45 -0.17 7.05
CA GLY A 152 13.92 -1.55 6.99
C GLY A 152 13.32 -2.48 8.05
N GLN A 153 12.33 -2.04 8.84
CA GLN A 153 11.74 -2.81 9.94
C GLN A 153 10.27 -3.16 9.71
N ASP A 154 9.47 -2.21 9.23
CA ASP A 154 8.02 -2.40 9.05
C ASP A 154 7.72 -3.41 7.93
N LYS A 155 7.33 -4.64 8.34
CA LYS A 155 6.95 -5.71 7.42
C LYS A 155 5.78 -5.31 6.52
N ASN A 156 4.79 -4.61 7.05
CA ASN A 156 3.64 -4.17 6.26
C ASN A 156 4.02 -3.10 5.23
N TYR A 157 5.09 -2.34 5.51
CA TYR A 157 5.58 -1.33 4.57
C TYR A 157 6.24 -1.98 3.35
N VAL A 158 7.12 -2.95 3.56
CA VAL A 158 7.78 -3.66 2.46
C VAL A 158 6.79 -4.49 1.65
N GLU A 159 5.80 -5.11 2.31
CA GLU A 159 4.69 -5.80 1.63
C GLU A 159 3.89 -4.83 0.74
N ALA A 160 3.60 -3.63 1.21
CA ALA A 160 2.90 -2.62 0.43
C ALA A 160 3.68 -2.22 -0.83
N ILE A 161 5.02 -2.10 -0.74
CA ILE A 161 5.90 -1.85 -1.89
C ILE A 161 5.77 -3.00 -2.91
N GLY A 162 5.89 -4.25 -2.45
CA GLY A 162 5.78 -5.42 -3.31
C GLY A 162 4.41 -5.53 -3.99
N LEU A 163 3.31 -5.32 -3.25
CA LEU A 163 1.97 -5.31 -3.83
C LEU A 163 1.80 -4.23 -4.90
N GLY A 164 2.35 -3.05 -4.67
CA GLY A 164 2.33 -1.95 -5.63
C GLY A 164 3.17 -2.21 -6.89
N ALA A 165 4.27 -2.95 -6.73
CA ALA A 165 5.20 -3.26 -7.81
C ALA A 165 4.75 -4.45 -8.69
N HIS A 166 3.64 -5.11 -8.36
CA HIS A 166 3.19 -6.30 -9.07
C HIS A 166 3.14 -6.12 -10.59
N GLY A 167 3.83 -7.01 -11.30
CA GLY A 167 3.98 -7.00 -12.76
C GLY A 167 5.01 -6.01 -13.31
N LYS A 168 5.75 -5.30 -12.44
CA LYS A 168 6.84 -4.36 -12.80
C LYS A 168 7.99 -4.39 -11.80
N GLU A 169 8.14 -5.50 -11.08
CA GLU A 169 9.12 -5.68 -10.00
C GLU A 169 10.54 -5.37 -10.47
N SER A 170 10.94 -5.91 -11.62
CA SER A 170 12.27 -5.69 -12.19
C SER A 170 12.55 -4.24 -12.55
N GLN A 171 11.55 -3.54 -13.11
CA GLN A 171 11.68 -2.12 -13.47
C GLN A 171 11.79 -1.25 -12.20
N VAL A 172 10.97 -1.54 -11.19
CA VAL A 172 11.00 -0.83 -9.91
C VAL A 172 12.34 -1.06 -9.22
N TRP A 173 12.82 -2.30 -9.16
CA TRP A 173 14.10 -2.63 -8.53
C TRP A 173 15.28 -1.91 -9.21
N GLU A 174 15.37 -1.97 -10.53
CA GLU A 174 16.44 -1.28 -11.28
C GLU A 174 16.41 0.23 -11.06
N HIS A 175 15.22 0.82 -11.10
CA HIS A 175 15.06 2.25 -10.85
C HIS A 175 15.53 2.65 -9.45
N LEU A 176 15.10 1.91 -8.42
CA LEU A 176 15.51 2.15 -7.04
C LEU A 176 17.02 1.96 -6.86
N LYS A 177 17.58 0.85 -7.37
CA LYS A 177 19.01 0.59 -7.32
C LYS A 177 19.82 1.76 -7.89
N ASN A 178 19.44 2.23 -9.06
CA ASN A 178 20.16 3.29 -9.75
C ASN A 178 20.00 4.66 -9.07
N LYS A 179 18.79 5.00 -8.64
CA LYS A 179 18.50 6.31 -8.04
C LYS A 179 18.97 6.46 -6.60
N LEU A 180 19.10 5.35 -5.87
CA LEU A 180 19.61 5.32 -4.50
C LEU A 180 21.13 5.09 -4.42
N GLY A 181 21.79 4.88 -5.56
CA GLY A 181 23.25 4.69 -5.60
C GLY A 181 23.71 3.28 -5.22
N PHE A 182 22.87 2.27 -5.33
CA PHE A 182 23.12 0.90 -4.90
C PHE A 182 23.65 -0.02 -6.03
N GLN A 183 24.55 0.49 -6.86
CA GLN A 183 25.14 -0.23 -8.00
C GLN A 183 25.99 -1.44 -7.61
N LYS A 184 26.52 -1.45 -6.38
CA LYS A 184 27.28 -2.57 -5.80
C LYS A 184 26.58 -3.08 -4.55
N SER A 185 26.55 -4.38 -4.35
CA SER A 185 25.82 -5.01 -3.26
C SER A 185 26.31 -4.61 -1.86
N PRO A 186 27.62 -4.34 -1.61
CA PRO A 186 28.08 -3.83 -0.33
C PRO A 186 27.50 -2.47 0.07
N MET A 187 27.04 -1.68 -0.88
CA MET A 187 26.43 -0.37 -0.62
C MET A 187 24.97 -0.46 -0.14
N TRP A 188 24.36 -1.64 -0.21
CA TRP A 188 22.95 -1.80 0.11
C TRP A 188 22.69 -1.66 1.61
N THR A 189 21.75 -0.81 1.96
CA THR A 189 21.20 -0.76 3.31
C THR A 189 20.32 -1.99 3.59
N ASN A 190 20.06 -2.29 4.87
CA ASN A 190 19.11 -3.33 5.24
C ASN A 190 17.71 -3.07 4.65
N ALA A 191 17.29 -1.81 4.58
CA ALA A 191 16.03 -1.43 3.95
C ALA A 191 15.99 -1.84 2.48
N PHE A 192 17.03 -1.54 1.70
CA PHE A 192 17.06 -1.91 0.29
C PHE A 192 17.18 -3.42 0.07
N ALA A 193 17.94 -4.13 0.91
CA ALA A 193 18.01 -5.59 0.88
C ALA A 193 16.61 -6.22 1.10
N ARG A 194 15.81 -5.70 2.05
CA ARG A 194 14.44 -6.16 2.27
C ARG A 194 13.48 -5.82 1.11
N ILE A 195 13.64 -4.64 0.48
CA ILE A 195 12.90 -4.31 -0.74
C ILE A 195 13.29 -5.28 -1.87
N THR A 196 14.57 -5.60 -2.03
CA THR A 196 15.05 -6.57 -3.03
C THR A 196 14.45 -7.96 -2.81
N TRP A 197 14.49 -8.46 -1.58
CA TRP A 197 13.83 -9.72 -1.21
C TRP A 197 12.34 -9.72 -1.60
N ARG A 198 11.62 -8.66 -1.27
CA ARG A 198 10.18 -8.59 -1.52
C ARG A 198 9.82 -8.42 -2.99
N LEU A 199 10.66 -7.78 -3.77
CA LEU A 199 10.45 -7.65 -5.22
C LEU A 199 10.76 -8.93 -5.99
N GLY A 200 11.63 -9.80 -5.49
CA GLY A 200 11.87 -11.13 -6.01
C GLY A 200 12.28 -11.18 -7.50
N THR A 201 13.05 -10.19 -7.96
CA THR A 201 13.49 -10.12 -9.36
C THR A 201 14.77 -10.92 -9.60
N ASN A 202 14.83 -11.70 -10.69
CA ASN A 202 16.04 -12.44 -11.09
C ASN A 202 17.23 -11.52 -11.37
N LYS A 203 17.00 -10.26 -11.74
CA LYS A 203 18.07 -9.26 -11.93
C LYS A 203 18.87 -8.97 -10.66
N ALA A 204 18.34 -9.31 -9.50
CA ALA A 204 19.04 -9.18 -8.22
C ALA A 204 19.99 -10.34 -7.91
N ILE A 205 19.84 -11.49 -8.56
CA ILE A 205 20.63 -12.72 -8.27
C ILE A 205 22.14 -12.48 -8.25
N PRO A 206 22.76 -11.83 -9.25
CA PRO A 206 24.22 -11.60 -9.23
C PRO A 206 24.69 -10.81 -8.00
N TYR A 207 23.92 -9.82 -7.58
CA TYR A 207 24.21 -8.98 -6.40
C TYR A 207 23.98 -9.74 -5.09
N LEU A 208 22.97 -10.60 -5.04
CA LEU A 208 22.70 -11.44 -3.88
C LEU A 208 23.79 -12.50 -3.72
N LYS A 209 24.28 -13.12 -4.81
CA LYS A 209 25.43 -14.02 -4.79
C LYS A 209 26.69 -13.31 -4.24
N GLU A 210 26.99 -12.11 -4.72
CA GLU A 210 28.08 -11.29 -4.19
C GLU A 210 27.94 -11.08 -2.68
N ARG A 211 26.75 -10.81 -2.17
CA ARG A 211 26.51 -10.66 -0.72
C ARG A 211 26.71 -11.95 0.06
N VAL A 212 26.32 -13.10 -0.47
CA VAL A 212 26.54 -14.41 0.17
C VAL A 212 28.03 -14.72 0.26
N GLN A 213 28.81 -14.41 -0.77
CA GLN A 213 30.24 -14.70 -0.85
C GLN A 213 31.12 -13.70 -0.10
N ASN A 214 30.63 -12.50 0.17
CA ASN A 214 31.41 -11.46 0.83
C ASN A 214 31.45 -11.68 2.35
N THR A 215 32.61 -12.04 2.89
CA THR A 215 32.87 -12.31 4.30
C THR A 215 32.86 -11.07 5.20
N GLU A 216 32.81 -9.86 4.64
CA GLU A 216 32.61 -8.62 5.41
C GLU A 216 31.19 -8.49 5.96
N PHE A 217 30.22 -9.20 5.35
CA PHE A 217 28.87 -9.27 5.88
C PHE A 217 28.77 -10.28 7.03
N SER A 218 27.90 -9.96 8.00
CA SER A 218 27.59 -10.92 9.07
C SER A 218 26.92 -12.16 8.48
N ILE A 219 27.03 -13.27 9.21
CA ILE A 219 26.41 -14.53 8.83
C ILE A 219 24.91 -14.37 8.58
N GLU A 220 24.21 -13.58 9.37
CA GLU A 220 22.78 -13.31 9.23
C GLU A 220 22.44 -12.53 7.96
N GLN A 221 23.30 -11.59 7.55
CA GLN A 221 23.12 -10.86 6.29
C GLN A 221 23.34 -11.77 5.07
N ARG A 222 24.29 -12.68 5.17
CA ARG A 222 24.59 -13.68 4.12
C ARG A 222 23.45 -14.70 4.02
N LYS A 223 22.93 -15.21 5.14
CA LYS A 223 21.72 -16.07 5.19
C LYS A 223 20.51 -15.38 4.56
N PHE A 224 20.28 -14.10 4.89
CA PHE A 224 19.18 -13.34 4.30
C PHE A 224 19.33 -13.17 2.79
N ALA A 225 20.56 -13.09 2.27
CA ALA A 225 20.79 -13.05 0.82
C ALA A 225 20.49 -14.43 0.17
N ILE A 226 20.81 -15.56 0.81
CA ILE A 226 20.42 -16.91 0.38
C ILE A 226 18.88 -17.03 0.35
N GLU A 227 18.22 -16.65 1.42
CA GLU A 227 16.75 -16.62 1.51
C GLU A 227 16.16 -15.76 0.37
N SER A 228 16.76 -14.61 0.12
CA SER A 228 16.29 -13.71 -0.94
C SER A 228 16.37 -14.34 -2.33
N ILE A 229 17.41 -15.13 -2.62
CA ILE A 229 17.51 -15.91 -3.87
C ILE A 229 16.43 -16.99 -3.91
N ALA A 230 16.24 -17.72 -2.81
CA ALA A 230 15.28 -18.83 -2.73
C ALA A 230 13.83 -18.39 -3.00
N PHE A 231 13.47 -17.16 -2.68
CA PHE A 231 12.13 -16.60 -2.96
C PHE A 231 11.96 -16.04 -4.38
N ILE A 232 13.00 -16.07 -5.22
CA ILE A 232 12.88 -15.64 -6.61
C ILE A 232 12.32 -16.81 -7.45
N ASN A 233 11.09 -16.64 -7.94
CA ASN A 233 10.47 -17.60 -8.84
C ASN A 233 11.00 -17.41 -10.27
N HIS A 234 12.20 -17.93 -10.51
CA HIS A 234 12.89 -17.92 -11.82
C HIS A 234 13.91 -19.06 -11.89
N PRO A 235 14.11 -19.71 -13.06
CA PRO A 235 15.05 -20.81 -13.20
C PRO A 235 16.50 -20.51 -12.78
N ASP A 236 16.94 -19.25 -12.85
CA ASP A 236 18.27 -18.84 -12.40
C ASP A 236 18.46 -18.99 -10.87
N ALA A 237 17.39 -19.07 -10.08
CA ALA A 237 17.50 -19.08 -8.62
C ALA A 237 18.05 -20.43 -8.09
N PRO A 238 17.52 -21.61 -8.47
CA PRO A 238 18.11 -22.89 -8.06
C PRO A 238 19.56 -23.03 -8.57
N ASP A 239 19.87 -22.61 -9.80
CA ASP A 239 21.23 -22.67 -10.33
C ASP A 239 22.20 -21.83 -9.51
N ALA A 240 21.77 -20.63 -9.09
CA ALA A 240 22.57 -19.76 -8.24
C ALA A 240 22.83 -20.37 -6.86
N LEU A 241 21.84 -21.03 -6.24
CA LEU A 241 22.03 -21.71 -4.95
C LEU A 241 22.93 -22.94 -5.08
N LEU A 242 22.81 -23.73 -6.13
CA LEU A 242 23.72 -24.85 -6.42
C LEU A 242 25.17 -24.38 -6.57
N GLU A 243 25.40 -23.33 -7.32
CA GLU A 243 26.73 -22.74 -7.50
C GLU A 243 27.30 -22.25 -6.17
N LEU A 244 26.50 -21.59 -5.34
CA LEU A 244 26.89 -21.12 -3.99
C LEU A 244 27.23 -22.30 -3.07
N GLY A 245 26.42 -23.35 -3.04
CA GLY A 245 26.66 -24.55 -2.25
C GLY A 245 27.94 -25.30 -2.62
N ASN A 246 28.38 -25.20 -3.87
CA ASN A 246 29.64 -25.79 -4.31
C ASN A 246 30.86 -24.93 -3.98
N THR A 247 30.69 -23.63 -3.68
CA THR A 247 31.79 -22.69 -3.49
C THR A 247 31.98 -22.23 -2.06
N ILE A 248 30.93 -22.23 -1.24
CA ILE A 248 30.94 -21.77 0.14
C ILE A 248 31.46 -22.89 1.03
N GLN A 249 32.38 -22.56 1.95
CA GLN A 249 32.99 -23.51 2.88
C GLN A 249 32.33 -23.50 4.25
N GLU A 250 31.57 -22.45 4.60
CA GLU A 250 30.90 -22.32 5.89
C GLU A 250 29.68 -23.26 5.97
N GLU A 251 29.76 -24.27 6.84
CA GLU A 251 28.74 -25.28 7.06
C GLU A 251 27.36 -24.66 7.34
N GLU A 252 27.33 -23.63 8.18
CA GLU A 252 26.10 -22.93 8.56
C GLU A 252 25.38 -22.27 7.37
N LEU A 253 26.08 -21.81 6.35
CA LEU A 253 25.49 -21.27 5.11
C LEU A 253 25.05 -22.38 4.16
N ASN A 254 25.85 -23.46 4.08
CA ASN A 254 25.48 -24.62 3.28
C ASN A 254 24.23 -25.32 3.79
N ASP A 255 24.03 -25.41 5.10
CA ASP A 255 22.81 -25.95 5.70
C ASP A 255 21.59 -25.13 5.27
N VAL A 256 21.69 -23.79 5.29
CA VAL A 256 20.59 -22.90 4.83
C VAL A 256 20.33 -23.06 3.33
N ILE A 257 21.36 -23.21 2.50
CA ILE A 257 21.20 -23.46 1.07
C ILE A 257 20.45 -24.77 0.84
N VAL A 258 20.88 -25.86 1.49
CA VAL A 258 20.25 -27.18 1.36
C VAL A 258 18.78 -27.12 1.83
N GLU A 259 18.53 -26.49 2.99
CA GLU A 259 17.16 -26.34 3.50
C GLU A 259 16.25 -25.66 2.47
N TRP A 260 16.69 -24.52 1.91
CA TRP A 260 15.89 -23.80 0.92
C TRP A 260 15.73 -24.56 -0.40
N MET A 261 16.77 -25.25 -0.87
CA MET A 261 16.68 -26.06 -2.09
C MET A 261 15.66 -27.19 -1.93
N VAL A 262 15.68 -27.89 -0.79
CA VAL A 262 14.69 -28.95 -0.51
C VAL A 262 13.28 -28.36 -0.44
N ARG A 263 13.11 -27.27 0.27
CA ARG A 263 11.81 -26.63 0.48
C ARG A 263 11.21 -26.12 -0.82
N GLN A 264 11.97 -25.38 -1.61
CA GLN A 264 11.48 -24.78 -2.87
C GLN A 264 11.39 -25.82 -4.01
N GLY A 265 12.26 -26.81 -4.03
CA GLY A 265 12.18 -27.92 -4.97
C GLY A 265 10.92 -28.77 -4.84
N LEU A 266 10.30 -28.78 -3.65
CA LEU A 266 9.02 -29.45 -3.38
C LEU A 266 7.80 -28.56 -3.68
N THR A 267 7.98 -27.27 -3.94
CA THR A 267 6.90 -26.27 -4.08
C THR A 267 7.02 -25.47 -5.37
N ASP A 268 7.82 -24.40 -5.34
CA ASP A 268 7.82 -23.36 -6.39
C ASP A 268 8.73 -23.69 -7.59
N TRP A 269 9.69 -24.61 -7.42
CA TRP A 269 10.65 -25.02 -8.47
C TRP A 269 10.41 -26.45 -9.00
N GLY A 270 9.42 -27.17 -8.45
CA GLY A 270 9.09 -28.57 -8.83
C GLY A 270 8.25 -28.69 -10.10
#